data_b0973280f84eee8ec2fe6631e6a30cc1
#
_entry.id   b0973280f84eee8ec2fe6631e6a30cc1
#
_cell.length_a   1.000
_cell.length_b   1.000
_cell.length_c   1.000
_cell.angle_alpha   90.00
_cell.angle_beta   90.00
_cell.angle_gamma   90.00
#
_symmetry.space_group_name_H-M   'P 1'
#
loop_
_entity.id
_entity.type
_entity.pdbx_description
1 polymer ?
#
loop_
_entity_poly.entity_id
_entity_poly.type
_entity_poly.pdbx_seq_one_letter_code
_entity_poly.pdbx_strand_id
1 'polypeptide(L)'
;AFYRAHYRPSNAILSISADIDEEKMLDLAEKWFEPLANRPAAPDHIRQEPVQTAPRREVAERDVPATTVSLAFHMGGRTSPDFYIADLVSDLLAGGDSARLYTHLVKEQRLFSSVNAYISGDVDPGLFVFTGQLLPETTPEQTEAAFRAEIEALRTRPATDYEVEKVKNKFEANTLFGELNVMNKAMNLGFYEMLGDLPLVNREVAAYRAVTTDDIIDFSRRTFRPENCSTLIYKASK
;
A
#
# COMPACT_ATOMS: atom_id res chain seq x y z
N ALA A 1 23.87 6.14 18.14
CA ALA A 1 24.08 4.71 17.85
C ALA A 1 23.44 4.31 16.51
N PHE A 2 22.11 4.50 16.30
CA PHE A 2 21.34 4.08 15.12
C PHE A 2 21.92 4.60 13.79
N TYR A 3 22.10 5.91 13.64
CA TYR A 3 22.64 6.50 12.41
C TYR A 3 23.95 5.84 11.96
N ARG A 4 24.93 5.69 12.87
CA ARG A 4 26.23 5.07 12.54
C ARG A 4 26.14 3.59 12.22
N ALA A 5 25.09 2.91 12.67
CA ALA A 5 24.88 1.49 12.39
C ALA A 5 24.27 1.27 10.99
N HIS A 6 23.40 2.15 10.54
CA HIS A 6 22.60 1.94 9.32
C HIS A 6 23.01 2.84 8.13
N TYR A 7 23.49 4.07 8.38
CA TYR A 7 23.92 5.00 7.32
C TYR A 7 25.39 4.80 6.99
N ARG A 8 25.66 3.97 5.99
CA ARG A 8 27.00 3.61 5.53
C ARG A 8 26.97 3.09 4.10
N PRO A 9 28.07 3.14 3.33
CA PRO A 9 28.10 2.72 1.93
C PRO A 9 27.61 1.30 1.68
N SER A 10 27.97 0.32 2.55
CA SER A 10 27.53 -1.07 2.41
C SER A 10 26.03 -1.30 2.68
N ASN A 11 25.28 -0.29 3.08
CA ASN A 11 23.84 -0.34 3.33
C ASN A 11 23.13 0.78 2.55
N ALA A 12 23.69 1.20 1.43
CA ALA A 12 23.14 2.27 0.60
C ALA A 12 23.19 1.86 -0.87
N ILE A 13 22.18 2.28 -1.62
CA ILE A 13 22.11 2.17 -3.06
C ILE A 13 22.22 3.58 -3.62
N LEU A 14 23.17 3.81 -4.54
CA LEU A 14 23.27 5.04 -5.29
C LEU A 14 22.61 4.84 -6.64
N SER A 15 21.54 5.59 -6.88
CA SER A 15 20.84 5.59 -8.16
C SER A 15 20.91 6.99 -8.79
N ILE A 16 21.31 7.04 -10.05
CA ILE A 16 21.52 8.30 -10.79
C ILE A 16 20.76 8.23 -12.11
N SER A 17 19.98 9.26 -12.40
CA SER A 17 19.34 9.48 -13.70
C SER A 17 19.65 10.92 -14.15
N ALA A 18 20.49 11.06 -15.16
CA ALA A 18 20.95 12.36 -15.65
C ALA A 18 21.41 12.25 -17.10
N ASP A 19 21.46 13.39 -17.78
CA ASP A 19 22.11 13.52 -19.09
C ASP A 19 23.61 13.82 -18.89
N ILE A 20 24.37 12.76 -18.59
CA ILE A 20 25.80 12.81 -18.32
C ILE A 20 26.45 11.54 -18.89
N ASP A 21 27.69 11.66 -19.34
CA ASP A 21 28.51 10.52 -19.76
C ASP A 21 28.73 9.55 -18.61
N GLU A 22 28.64 8.24 -18.88
CA GLU A 22 28.72 7.17 -17.89
C GLU A 22 30.07 7.16 -17.16
N GLU A 23 31.19 7.31 -17.89
CA GLU A 23 32.54 7.30 -17.33
C GLU A 23 32.71 8.47 -16.34
N LYS A 24 32.27 9.66 -16.75
CA LYS A 24 32.28 10.85 -15.88
C LYS A 24 31.40 10.70 -14.66
N MET A 25 30.27 10.01 -14.79
CA MET A 25 29.37 9.74 -13.67
C MET A 25 30.03 8.80 -12.66
N LEU A 26 30.71 7.74 -13.12
CA LEU A 26 31.45 6.81 -12.29
C LEU A 26 32.60 7.51 -11.56
N ASP A 27 33.40 8.32 -12.26
CA ASP A 27 34.48 9.12 -11.67
C ASP A 27 33.98 10.02 -10.53
N LEU A 28 32.82 10.66 -10.73
CA LEU A 28 32.21 11.50 -9.70
C LEU A 28 31.70 10.66 -8.50
N ALA A 29 31.13 9.49 -8.76
CA ALA A 29 30.69 8.60 -7.71
C ALA A 29 31.88 8.10 -6.88
N GLU A 30 32.94 7.64 -7.51
CA GLU A 30 34.18 7.23 -6.81
C GLU A 30 34.76 8.40 -5.99
N LYS A 31 34.94 9.56 -6.61
CA LYS A 31 35.50 10.72 -5.94
C LYS A 31 34.78 11.10 -4.64
N TRP A 32 33.46 10.99 -4.62
CA TRP A 32 32.65 11.50 -3.50
C TRP A 32 32.26 10.41 -2.48
N PHE A 33 32.18 9.15 -2.90
CA PHE A 33 31.69 8.07 -2.04
C PHE A 33 32.79 7.08 -1.62
N GLU A 34 33.85 6.86 -2.41
CA GLU A 34 34.96 5.98 -2.03
C GLU A 34 35.62 6.38 -0.71
N PRO A 35 35.87 7.68 -0.40
CA PRO A 35 36.48 8.05 0.87
C PRO A 35 35.63 7.79 2.11
N LEU A 36 34.34 7.43 1.95
CA LEU A 36 33.45 7.19 3.08
C LEU A 36 33.80 5.88 3.77
N ALA A 37 34.04 5.96 5.07
CA ALA A 37 34.37 4.78 5.89
C ALA A 37 33.22 3.75 5.85
N ASN A 38 33.51 2.56 5.33
CA ASN A 38 32.57 1.46 5.29
C ASN A 38 32.79 0.52 6.48
N ARG A 39 31.71 -0.06 7.00
CA ARG A 39 31.70 -1.04 8.08
C ARG A 39 30.72 -2.16 7.72
N PRO A 40 31.03 -3.45 8.08
CA PRO A 40 30.09 -4.55 7.86
C PRO A 40 28.72 -4.27 8.47
N ALA A 41 27.66 -4.73 7.80
CA ALA A 41 26.33 -4.70 8.36
C ALA A 41 26.23 -5.59 9.60
N ALA A 42 25.65 -5.08 10.68
CA ALA A 42 25.14 -5.96 11.71
C ALA A 42 23.87 -6.63 11.13
N PRO A 43 23.71 -7.95 11.27
CA PRO A 43 22.50 -8.61 10.84
C PRO A 43 21.31 -8.07 11.66
N ASP A 44 20.32 -7.52 10.97
CA ASP A 44 19.05 -7.18 11.59
C ASP A 44 18.19 -8.44 11.68
N HIS A 45 17.83 -8.80 12.91
CA HIS A 45 16.89 -9.89 13.15
C HIS A 45 15.49 -9.28 13.38
N ILE A 46 14.81 -8.95 12.28
CA ILE A 46 13.41 -8.53 12.36
C ILE A 46 12.55 -9.77 12.68
N ARG A 47 11.90 -9.72 13.83
CA ARG A 47 11.02 -10.81 14.26
C ARG A 47 9.73 -10.77 13.44
N GLN A 48 9.43 -11.88 12.77
CA GLN A 48 8.16 -12.00 12.06
C GLN A 48 6.98 -11.98 13.04
N GLU A 49 5.93 -11.25 12.70
CA GLU A 49 4.69 -11.24 13.45
C GLU A 49 3.96 -12.58 13.25
N PRO A 50 3.40 -13.18 14.34
CA PRO A 50 2.63 -14.42 14.21
C PRO A 50 1.33 -14.17 13.44
N VAL A 51 0.87 -15.20 12.74
CA VAL A 51 -0.42 -15.16 12.03
C VAL A 51 -1.55 -14.85 13.01
N GLN A 52 -2.37 -13.86 12.67
CA GLN A 52 -3.55 -13.53 13.46
C GLN A 52 -4.62 -14.62 13.28
N THR A 53 -5.13 -15.17 14.40
CA THR A 53 -6.07 -16.28 14.42
C THR A 53 -7.44 -15.92 14.99
N ALA A 54 -7.62 -14.69 15.46
CA ALA A 54 -8.88 -14.18 15.98
C ALA A 54 -9.03 -12.69 15.68
N PRO A 55 -10.25 -12.18 15.48
CA PRO A 55 -10.48 -10.76 15.27
C PRO A 55 -10.07 -9.96 16.51
N ARG A 56 -9.50 -8.78 16.27
CA ARG A 56 -9.15 -7.82 17.33
C ARG A 56 -10.04 -6.60 17.19
N ARG A 57 -10.43 -6.00 18.30
CA ARG A 57 -11.23 -4.77 18.30
C ARG A 57 -10.82 -3.89 19.48
N GLU A 58 -10.52 -2.64 19.18
CA GLU A 58 -10.11 -1.63 20.15
C GLU A 58 -10.94 -0.36 19.97
N VAL A 59 -11.25 0.32 21.07
CA VAL A 59 -11.89 1.64 21.06
C VAL A 59 -10.99 2.57 21.86
N ALA A 60 -10.42 3.57 21.18
CA ALA A 60 -9.60 4.60 21.77
C ALA A 60 -10.33 5.94 21.74
N GLU A 61 -10.57 6.55 22.89
CA GLU A 61 -11.19 7.88 22.97
C GLU A 61 -10.13 8.95 23.13
N ARG A 62 -10.18 9.98 22.29
CA ARG A 62 -9.20 11.08 22.25
C ARG A 62 -9.88 12.39 21.87
N ASP A 63 -9.21 13.49 22.17
CA ASP A 63 -9.60 14.83 21.70
C ASP A 63 -9.21 14.97 20.21
N VAL A 64 -10.14 14.57 19.33
CA VAL A 64 -9.99 14.64 17.88
C VAL A 64 -11.27 15.21 17.27
N PRO A 65 -11.19 15.87 16.09
CA PRO A 65 -12.33 16.57 15.50
C PRO A 65 -13.50 15.67 15.11
N ALA A 66 -13.24 14.40 14.78
CA ALA A 66 -14.28 13.46 14.37
C ALA A 66 -13.88 12.01 14.65
N THR A 67 -14.87 11.18 14.87
CA THR A 67 -14.66 9.74 15.05
C THR A 67 -14.25 9.08 13.73
N THR A 68 -13.27 8.19 13.81
CA THR A 68 -12.79 7.40 12.66
C THR A 68 -12.93 5.91 12.98
N VAL A 69 -13.37 5.14 12.00
CA VAL A 69 -13.36 3.67 12.04
C VAL A 69 -12.34 3.17 11.04
N SER A 70 -11.48 2.24 11.48
CA SER A 70 -10.48 1.59 10.65
C SER A 70 -10.54 0.07 10.82
N LEU A 71 -10.49 -0.65 9.69
CA LEU A 71 -10.35 -2.10 9.63
C LEU A 71 -9.05 -2.42 8.92
N ALA A 72 -8.17 -3.16 9.58
CA ALA A 72 -6.87 -3.56 9.04
C ALA A 72 -6.78 -5.07 8.92
N PHE A 73 -6.20 -5.54 7.82
CA PHE A 73 -5.99 -6.95 7.52
C PHE A 73 -4.53 -7.19 7.19
N HIS A 74 -3.91 -8.21 7.75
CA HIS A 74 -2.55 -8.60 7.38
C HIS A 74 -2.52 -9.10 5.93
N MET A 75 -1.50 -8.69 5.20
CA MET A 75 -1.24 -9.12 3.83
C MET A 75 0.26 -9.34 3.59
N GLY A 76 0.61 -9.92 2.45
CA GLY A 76 1.99 -10.06 2.02
C GLY A 76 2.67 -8.70 1.77
N GLY A 77 4.01 -8.69 1.83
CA GLY A 77 4.81 -7.51 1.51
C GLY A 77 4.95 -7.26 0.01
N ARG A 78 5.80 -6.30 -0.34
CA ARG A 78 5.99 -5.77 -1.71
C ARG A 78 6.35 -6.84 -2.76
N THR A 79 7.07 -7.87 -2.36
CA THR A 79 7.48 -8.97 -3.25
C THR A 79 6.50 -10.14 -3.28
N SER A 80 5.40 -10.06 -2.52
CA SER A 80 4.34 -11.08 -2.54
C SER A 80 3.57 -11.05 -3.87
N PRO A 81 3.18 -12.20 -4.43
CA PRO A 81 2.30 -12.26 -5.60
C PRO A 81 0.97 -11.53 -5.41
N ASP A 82 0.47 -11.47 -4.18
CA ASP A 82 -0.80 -10.81 -3.84
C ASP A 82 -0.69 -9.27 -3.83
N PHE A 83 0.53 -8.69 -3.87
CA PHE A 83 0.72 -7.25 -3.76
C PHE A 83 -0.01 -6.47 -4.87
N TYR A 84 0.15 -6.88 -6.13
CA TYR A 84 -0.47 -6.22 -7.28
C TYR A 84 -2.00 -6.30 -7.24
N ILE A 85 -2.52 -7.43 -6.75
CA ILE A 85 -3.96 -7.64 -6.58
C ILE A 85 -4.48 -6.72 -5.49
N ALA A 86 -3.80 -6.66 -4.34
CA ALA A 86 -4.16 -5.81 -3.20
C ALA A 86 -4.17 -4.33 -3.58
N ASP A 87 -3.19 -3.87 -4.34
CA ASP A 87 -3.08 -2.49 -4.79
C ASP A 87 -4.24 -2.12 -5.74
N LEU A 88 -4.53 -2.96 -6.75
CA LEU A 88 -5.69 -2.77 -7.62
C LEU A 88 -7.02 -2.81 -6.86
N VAL A 89 -7.15 -3.68 -5.86
CA VAL A 89 -8.34 -3.72 -4.99
C VAL A 89 -8.47 -2.43 -4.20
N SER A 90 -7.38 -1.86 -3.69
CA SER A 90 -7.41 -0.59 -2.98
C SER A 90 -7.91 0.55 -3.87
N ASP A 91 -7.43 0.61 -5.11
CA ASP A 91 -7.85 1.60 -6.10
C ASP A 91 -9.31 1.39 -6.58
N LEU A 92 -9.76 0.15 -6.74
CA LEU A 92 -11.14 -0.18 -7.06
C LEU A 92 -12.09 0.30 -5.96
N LEU A 93 -11.68 0.17 -4.71
CA LEU A 93 -12.47 0.55 -3.54
C LEU A 93 -12.45 2.06 -3.28
N ALA A 94 -11.30 2.72 -3.40
CA ALA A 94 -11.12 4.10 -2.97
C ALA A 94 -10.33 4.99 -3.96
N GLY A 95 -10.04 4.52 -5.15
CA GLY A 95 -9.19 5.21 -6.13
C GLY A 95 -9.83 6.42 -6.82
N GLY A 96 -10.73 7.15 -6.17
CA GLY A 96 -11.35 8.40 -6.66
C GLY A 96 -12.87 8.41 -6.52
N ASP A 97 -13.51 9.46 -7.06
CA ASP A 97 -14.94 9.76 -6.86
C ASP A 97 -15.92 8.75 -7.48
N SER A 98 -15.44 7.86 -8.34
CA SER A 98 -16.21 6.76 -8.94
C SER A 98 -15.87 5.40 -8.33
N ALA A 99 -15.08 5.38 -7.24
CA ALA A 99 -14.75 4.17 -6.51
C ALA A 99 -15.92 3.70 -5.62
N ARG A 100 -15.97 2.40 -5.34
CA ARG A 100 -17.12 1.78 -4.67
C ARG A 100 -17.42 2.40 -3.31
N LEU A 101 -16.41 2.54 -2.44
CA LEU A 101 -16.62 3.06 -1.09
C LEU A 101 -17.14 4.51 -1.12
N TYR A 102 -16.57 5.35 -1.97
CA TYR A 102 -17.03 6.73 -2.09
C TYR A 102 -18.47 6.82 -2.60
N THR A 103 -18.79 6.08 -3.65
CA THR A 103 -20.14 6.07 -4.23
C THR A 103 -21.17 5.56 -3.23
N HIS A 104 -20.93 4.37 -2.64
CA HIS A 104 -21.93 3.74 -1.78
C HIS A 104 -22.00 4.38 -0.38
N LEU A 105 -20.84 4.64 0.24
CA LEU A 105 -20.81 5.01 1.66
C LEU A 105 -20.82 6.52 1.91
N VAL A 106 -20.30 7.31 0.96
CA VAL A 106 -20.29 8.77 1.09
C VAL A 106 -21.48 9.41 0.36
N LYS A 107 -21.69 9.09 -0.93
CA LYS A 107 -22.74 9.74 -1.74
C LYS A 107 -24.13 9.18 -1.44
N GLU A 108 -24.29 7.85 -1.47
CA GLU A 108 -25.60 7.20 -1.38
C GLU A 108 -26.06 7.07 0.07
N GLN A 109 -25.29 6.38 0.91
CA GLN A 109 -25.67 6.09 2.30
C GLN A 109 -25.39 7.24 3.26
N ARG A 110 -24.48 8.16 2.92
CA ARG A 110 -24.11 9.32 3.75
C ARG A 110 -23.70 8.95 5.18
N LEU A 111 -22.87 7.92 5.28
CA LEU A 111 -22.37 7.44 6.57
C LEU A 111 -21.04 8.09 6.95
N PHE A 112 -20.26 8.48 5.95
CA PHE A 112 -18.93 9.03 6.12
C PHE A 112 -18.77 10.38 5.43
N SER A 113 -17.95 11.24 6.00
CA SER A 113 -17.45 12.45 5.35
C SER A 113 -16.31 12.14 4.36
N SER A 114 -15.52 11.12 4.67
CA SER A 114 -14.45 10.61 3.82
C SER A 114 -14.20 9.14 4.08
N VAL A 115 -13.81 8.40 3.04
CA VAL A 115 -13.43 6.99 3.11
C VAL A 115 -12.15 6.78 2.33
N ASN A 116 -11.35 5.81 2.76
CA ASN A 116 -10.17 5.36 2.03
C ASN A 116 -9.97 3.85 2.19
N ALA A 117 -9.30 3.24 1.22
CA ALA A 117 -8.77 1.89 1.29
C ALA A 117 -7.37 1.93 0.67
N TYR A 118 -6.38 1.40 1.36
CA TYR A 118 -5.00 1.43 0.92
C TYR A 118 -4.20 0.26 1.48
N ILE A 119 -3.07 -0.01 0.86
CA ILE A 119 -2.06 -0.96 1.35
C ILE A 119 -0.88 -0.18 1.95
N SER A 120 -0.24 -0.73 2.97
CA SER A 120 0.93 -0.09 3.59
C SER A 120 2.15 -0.06 2.67
N GLY A 121 2.20 -0.94 1.66
CA GLY A 121 3.26 -0.93 0.64
C GLY A 121 4.65 -1.30 1.16
N ASP A 122 4.75 -1.91 2.34
CA ASP A 122 6.00 -2.28 2.99
C ASP A 122 6.73 -3.39 2.23
N VAL A 123 8.06 -3.43 2.37
CA VAL A 123 8.89 -4.53 1.82
C VAL A 123 8.53 -5.84 2.52
N ASP A 124 8.42 -5.81 3.84
CA ASP A 124 7.94 -6.92 4.68
C ASP A 124 6.41 -7.04 4.64
N PRO A 125 5.81 -8.11 5.20
CA PRO A 125 4.36 -8.24 5.34
C PRO A 125 3.73 -7.00 5.95
N GLY A 126 2.70 -6.49 5.29
CA GLY A 126 2.05 -5.24 5.62
C GLY A 126 0.56 -5.38 5.91
N LEU A 127 -0.16 -4.29 5.73
CA LEU A 127 -1.59 -4.20 6.02
C LEU A 127 -2.37 -3.69 4.81
N PHE A 128 -3.55 -4.25 4.62
CA PHE A 128 -4.62 -3.64 3.84
C PHE A 128 -5.57 -2.94 4.81
N VAL A 129 -5.76 -1.64 4.63
CA VAL A 129 -6.52 -0.80 5.58
C VAL A 129 -7.72 -0.17 4.90
N PHE A 130 -8.89 -0.35 5.49
CA PHE A 130 -10.09 0.46 5.25
C PHE A 130 -10.16 1.51 6.36
N THR A 131 -10.43 2.75 6.04
CA THR A 131 -10.61 3.81 7.04
C THR A 131 -11.65 4.82 6.58
N GLY A 132 -12.40 5.37 7.53
CA GLY A 132 -13.39 6.39 7.22
C GLY A 132 -13.70 7.28 8.41
N GLN A 133 -13.87 8.55 8.12
CA GLN A 133 -14.30 9.56 9.07
C GLN A 133 -15.82 9.66 9.07
N LEU A 134 -16.42 9.46 10.23
CA LEU A 134 -17.87 9.42 10.40
C LEU A 134 -18.51 10.81 10.22
N LEU A 135 -19.73 10.83 9.71
CA LEU A 135 -20.60 12.00 9.87
C LEU A 135 -21.15 12.06 11.31
N PRO A 136 -21.46 13.26 11.84
CA PRO A 136 -21.89 13.43 13.24
C PRO A 136 -23.13 12.62 13.65
N GLU A 137 -24.00 12.31 12.70
CA GLU A 137 -25.26 11.61 12.92
C GLU A 137 -25.14 10.09 12.83
N THR A 138 -23.94 9.57 12.55
CA THR A 138 -23.69 8.13 12.35
C THR A 138 -22.99 7.51 13.54
N THR A 139 -23.25 6.21 13.78
CA THR A 139 -22.57 5.46 14.86
C THR A 139 -21.42 4.62 14.32
N PRO A 140 -20.39 4.33 15.14
CA PRO A 140 -19.30 3.42 14.77
C PRO A 140 -19.80 2.05 14.31
N GLU A 141 -20.86 1.54 14.94
CA GLU A 141 -21.43 0.23 14.62
C GLU A 141 -22.08 0.21 13.22
N GLN A 142 -22.78 1.27 12.85
CA GLN A 142 -23.37 1.42 11.50
C GLN A 142 -22.26 1.49 10.44
N THR A 143 -21.22 2.26 10.69
CA THR A 143 -20.12 2.46 9.74
C THR A 143 -19.21 1.23 9.63
N GLU A 144 -18.96 0.52 10.73
CA GLU A 144 -18.27 -0.77 10.70
C GLU A 144 -19.07 -1.79 9.90
N ALA A 145 -20.38 -1.88 10.12
CA ALA A 145 -21.26 -2.79 9.38
C ALA A 145 -21.28 -2.47 7.87
N ALA A 146 -21.26 -1.19 7.49
CA ALA A 146 -21.20 -0.77 6.10
C ALA A 146 -19.89 -1.17 5.42
N PHE A 147 -18.73 -0.99 6.07
CA PHE A 147 -17.46 -1.49 5.55
C PHE A 147 -17.48 -3.02 5.39
N ARG A 148 -18.01 -3.75 6.37
CA ARG A 148 -18.11 -5.21 6.28
C ARG A 148 -19.02 -5.67 5.15
N ALA A 149 -20.08 -4.93 4.85
CA ALA A 149 -20.96 -5.22 3.71
C ALA A 149 -20.23 -5.04 2.36
N GLU A 150 -19.43 -3.99 2.20
CA GLU A 150 -18.61 -3.79 1.01
C GLU A 150 -17.51 -4.87 0.85
N ILE A 151 -16.87 -5.24 1.96
CA ILE A 151 -15.90 -6.34 1.98
C ILE A 151 -16.57 -7.66 1.57
N GLU A 152 -17.74 -7.97 2.11
CA GLU A 152 -18.48 -9.20 1.77
C GLU A 152 -18.95 -9.18 0.30
N ALA A 153 -19.29 -8.01 -0.22
CA ALA A 153 -19.59 -7.85 -1.64
C ALA A 153 -18.38 -8.22 -2.54
N LEU A 154 -17.17 -7.81 -2.15
CA LEU A 154 -15.93 -8.21 -2.87
C LEU A 154 -15.64 -9.71 -2.79
N ARG A 155 -15.96 -10.34 -1.66
CA ARG A 155 -15.71 -11.77 -1.43
C ARG A 155 -16.70 -12.67 -2.16
N THR A 156 -17.88 -12.17 -2.50
CA THR A 156 -19.00 -12.95 -3.05
C THR A 156 -19.36 -12.61 -4.48
N ARG A 157 -19.04 -11.42 -4.94
CA ARG A 157 -19.35 -10.94 -6.29
C ARG A 157 -18.08 -10.44 -6.97
N PRO A 158 -17.75 -10.94 -8.17
CA PRO A 158 -16.58 -10.45 -8.90
C PRO A 158 -16.70 -8.95 -9.20
N ALA A 159 -15.55 -8.28 -9.27
CA ALA A 159 -15.47 -6.97 -9.87
C ALA A 159 -15.86 -7.08 -11.36
N THR A 160 -16.45 -6.04 -11.92
CA THR A 160 -16.73 -6.00 -13.36
C THR A 160 -15.43 -5.80 -14.15
N ASP A 161 -15.39 -6.30 -15.37
CA ASP A 161 -14.24 -6.08 -16.27
C ASP A 161 -13.94 -4.59 -16.45
N TYR A 162 -14.98 -3.75 -16.50
CA TYR A 162 -14.82 -2.30 -16.59
C TYR A 162 -14.09 -1.71 -15.35
N GLU A 163 -14.44 -2.14 -14.15
CA GLU A 163 -13.79 -1.67 -12.92
C GLU A 163 -12.32 -2.08 -12.89
N VAL A 164 -12.03 -3.32 -13.24
CA VAL A 164 -10.66 -3.86 -13.28
C VAL A 164 -9.82 -3.15 -14.33
N GLU A 165 -10.33 -3.00 -15.55
CA GLU A 165 -9.62 -2.28 -16.61
C GLU A 165 -9.39 -0.81 -16.27
N LYS A 166 -10.35 -0.16 -15.62
CA LYS A 166 -10.21 1.22 -15.18
C LYS A 166 -9.02 1.41 -14.24
N VAL A 167 -8.87 0.56 -13.22
CA VAL A 167 -7.77 0.68 -12.24
C VAL A 167 -6.42 0.27 -12.84
N LYS A 168 -6.37 -0.71 -13.73
CA LYS A 168 -5.17 -1.07 -14.51
C LYS A 168 -4.72 0.09 -15.39
N ASN A 169 -5.64 0.70 -16.14
CA ASN A 169 -5.33 1.85 -16.98
C ASN A 169 -4.81 3.04 -16.17
N LYS A 170 -5.39 3.28 -14.98
CA LYS A 170 -4.92 4.32 -14.05
C LYS A 170 -3.49 4.04 -13.60
N PHE A 171 -3.19 2.81 -13.18
CA PHE A 171 -1.84 2.43 -12.76
C PHE A 171 -0.82 2.63 -13.90
N GLU A 172 -1.11 2.08 -15.08
CA GLU A 172 -0.22 2.21 -16.25
C GLU A 172 0.01 3.68 -16.64
N ALA A 173 -1.05 4.49 -16.68
CA ALA A 173 -0.93 5.92 -16.97
C ALA A 173 -0.05 6.63 -15.93
N ASN A 174 -0.27 6.39 -14.64
CA ASN A 174 0.52 6.98 -13.57
C ASN A 174 2.00 6.57 -13.66
N THR A 175 2.28 5.32 -13.98
CA THR A 175 3.65 4.82 -14.18
C THR A 175 4.31 5.52 -15.36
N LEU A 176 3.67 5.56 -16.53
CA LEU A 176 4.21 6.20 -17.74
C LEU A 176 4.46 7.70 -17.53
N PHE A 177 3.51 8.42 -16.94
CA PHE A 177 3.69 9.84 -16.64
C PHE A 177 4.73 10.07 -15.55
N GLY A 178 4.82 9.18 -14.56
CA GLY A 178 5.84 9.24 -13.52
C GLY A 178 7.26 9.14 -14.07
N GLU A 179 7.48 8.35 -15.11
CA GLU A 179 8.79 8.18 -15.76
C GLU A 179 9.28 9.39 -16.54
N LEU A 180 8.44 10.38 -16.81
CA LEU A 180 8.88 11.64 -17.41
C LEU A 180 9.78 12.45 -16.47
N ASN A 181 9.70 12.19 -15.18
CA ASN A 181 10.52 12.84 -14.16
C ASN A 181 11.79 12.03 -13.88
N VAL A 182 12.95 12.63 -14.13
CA VAL A 182 14.25 11.97 -13.92
C VAL A 182 14.51 11.57 -12.47
N MET A 183 13.96 12.30 -11.49
CA MET A 183 14.06 11.93 -10.07
C MET A 183 13.27 10.66 -9.80
N ASN A 184 12.06 10.54 -10.34
CA ASN A 184 11.25 9.32 -10.20
C ASN A 184 11.96 8.11 -10.82
N LYS A 185 12.62 8.26 -11.98
CA LYS A 185 13.43 7.20 -12.58
C LYS A 185 14.53 6.73 -11.64
N ALA A 186 15.31 7.68 -11.08
CA ALA A 186 16.36 7.34 -10.13
C ALA A 186 15.80 6.65 -8.89
N MET A 187 14.71 7.17 -8.31
CA MET A 187 14.06 6.57 -7.14
C MET A 187 13.55 5.15 -7.43
N ASN A 188 12.89 4.93 -8.56
CA ASN A 188 12.39 3.62 -8.95
C ASN A 188 13.53 2.61 -9.13
N LEU A 189 14.60 2.97 -9.85
CA LEU A 189 15.77 2.11 -10.02
C LEU A 189 16.39 1.72 -8.67
N GLY A 190 16.58 2.70 -7.77
CA GLY A 190 17.08 2.44 -6.42
C GLY A 190 16.16 1.54 -5.60
N PHE A 191 14.85 1.72 -5.73
CA PHE A 191 13.85 0.92 -5.03
C PHE A 191 13.82 -0.54 -5.53
N TYR A 192 13.83 -0.77 -6.83
CA TYR A 192 13.82 -2.14 -7.38
C TYR A 192 15.15 -2.87 -7.13
N GLU A 193 16.27 -2.16 -7.12
CA GLU A 193 17.56 -2.71 -6.68
C GLU A 193 17.51 -3.14 -5.22
N MET A 194 16.92 -2.32 -4.34
CA MET A 194 16.72 -2.66 -2.93
C MET A 194 15.83 -3.90 -2.74
N LEU A 195 14.84 -4.11 -3.62
CA LEU A 195 14.02 -5.32 -3.62
C LEU A 195 14.76 -6.57 -4.12
N GLY A 196 15.96 -6.41 -4.71
CA GLY A 196 16.74 -7.49 -5.29
C GLY A 196 16.27 -7.94 -6.69
N ASP A 197 15.41 -7.16 -7.34
CA ASP A 197 14.88 -7.45 -8.68
C ASP A 197 14.79 -6.17 -9.53
N LEU A 198 15.94 -5.60 -9.89
CA LEU A 198 15.99 -4.40 -10.73
C LEU A 198 15.22 -4.55 -12.06
N PRO A 199 15.27 -5.70 -12.78
CA PRO A 199 14.45 -5.90 -13.99
C PRO A 199 12.94 -5.76 -13.78
N LEU A 200 12.44 -5.78 -12.54
CA LEU A 200 11.02 -5.61 -12.25
C LEU A 200 10.50 -4.24 -12.72
N VAL A 201 11.34 -3.20 -12.77
CA VAL A 201 10.99 -1.88 -13.32
C VAL A 201 10.32 -1.98 -14.71
N ASN A 202 10.76 -2.91 -15.56
CA ASN A 202 10.22 -3.11 -16.90
C ASN A 202 9.08 -4.15 -16.98
N ARG A 203 8.81 -4.88 -15.90
CA ARG A 203 7.82 -5.98 -15.89
C ARG A 203 6.60 -5.67 -15.04
N GLU A 204 6.67 -4.65 -14.21
CA GLU A 204 5.63 -4.37 -13.22
C GLU A 204 4.28 -4.06 -13.86
N VAL A 205 4.24 -3.25 -14.92
CA VAL A 205 3.00 -2.96 -15.65
C VAL A 205 2.37 -4.26 -16.18
N ALA A 206 3.17 -5.19 -16.69
CA ALA A 206 2.66 -6.49 -17.15
C ALA A 206 2.10 -7.32 -15.99
N ALA A 207 2.68 -7.26 -14.80
CA ALA A 207 2.17 -7.94 -13.61
C ALA A 207 0.79 -7.40 -13.18
N TYR A 208 0.60 -6.08 -13.18
CA TYR A 208 -0.71 -5.46 -12.95
C TYR A 208 -1.72 -5.83 -14.05
N ARG A 209 -1.30 -5.83 -15.31
CA ARG A 209 -2.16 -6.22 -16.44
C ARG A 209 -2.61 -7.67 -16.39
N ALA A 210 -1.82 -8.56 -15.81
CA ALA A 210 -2.13 -9.98 -15.69
C ALA A 210 -3.21 -10.29 -14.64
N VAL A 211 -3.47 -9.39 -13.67
CA VAL A 211 -4.49 -9.61 -12.63
C VAL A 211 -5.87 -9.78 -13.25
N THR A 212 -6.60 -10.80 -12.84
CA THR A 212 -7.95 -11.12 -13.31
C THR A 212 -9.01 -10.77 -12.25
N THR A 213 -10.28 -10.78 -12.66
CA THR A 213 -11.42 -10.66 -11.73
C THR A 213 -11.47 -11.83 -10.72
N ASP A 214 -11.06 -13.03 -11.16
CA ASP A 214 -10.99 -14.21 -10.28
C ASP A 214 -9.88 -14.05 -9.23
N ASP A 215 -8.72 -13.49 -9.59
CA ASP A 215 -7.65 -13.20 -8.63
C ASP A 215 -8.12 -12.23 -7.55
N ILE A 216 -8.89 -11.21 -7.92
CA ILE A 216 -9.46 -10.23 -6.97
C ILE A 216 -10.41 -10.90 -5.98
N ILE A 217 -11.31 -11.76 -6.43
CA ILE A 217 -12.26 -12.44 -5.56
C ILE A 217 -11.55 -13.44 -4.63
N ASP A 218 -10.56 -14.17 -5.15
CA ASP A 218 -9.80 -15.14 -4.37
C ASP A 218 -8.90 -14.45 -3.34
N PHE A 219 -8.25 -13.36 -3.69
CA PHE A 219 -7.52 -12.49 -2.75
C PHE A 219 -8.45 -12.00 -1.64
N SER A 220 -9.63 -11.47 -2.01
CA SER A 220 -10.60 -10.94 -1.05
C SER A 220 -11.08 -12.01 -0.07
N ARG A 221 -11.31 -13.24 -0.54
CA ARG A 221 -11.69 -14.38 0.31
C ARG A 221 -10.59 -14.79 1.28
N ARG A 222 -9.33 -14.82 0.84
CA ARG A 222 -8.20 -15.21 1.67
C ARG A 222 -7.80 -14.15 2.67
N THR A 223 -7.81 -12.87 2.26
CA THR A 223 -7.28 -11.77 3.05
C THR A 223 -8.31 -11.17 3.99
N PHE A 224 -9.53 -10.91 3.52
CA PHE A 224 -10.56 -10.23 4.29
C PHE A 224 -11.41 -11.18 5.15
N ARG A 225 -10.77 -12.16 5.78
CA ARG A 225 -11.42 -13.06 6.73
C ARG A 225 -11.61 -12.37 8.07
N PRO A 226 -12.70 -12.67 8.80
CA PRO A 226 -12.93 -12.09 10.13
C PRO A 226 -11.75 -12.25 11.09
N GLU A 227 -11.10 -13.42 11.10
CA GLU A 227 -9.98 -13.74 11.98
C GLU A 227 -8.74 -12.88 11.71
N ASN A 228 -8.58 -12.41 10.47
CA ASN A 228 -7.47 -11.55 10.04
C ASN A 228 -7.75 -10.06 10.24
N CYS A 229 -8.91 -9.69 10.82
CA CYS A 229 -9.34 -8.32 10.97
C CYS A 229 -8.95 -7.75 12.33
N SER A 230 -8.32 -6.58 12.31
CA SER A 230 -8.16 -5.69 13.47
C SER A 230 -8.99 -4.43 13.25
N THR A 231 -9.97 -4.17 14.12
CA THR A 231 -10.83 -2.99 14.07
C THR A 231 -10.40 -1.98 15.11
N LEU A 232 -10.15 -0.74 14.70
CA LEU A 232 -9.92 0.38 15.60
C LEU A 232 -11.05 1.41 15.41
N ILE A 233 -11.71 1.77 16.50
CA ILE A 233 -12.60 2.92 16.58
C ILE A 233 -11.86 4.02 17.33
N TYR A 234 -11.47 5.06 16.61
CA TYR A 234 -10.84 6.23 17.18
C TYR A 234 -11.90 7.29 17.44
N LYS A 235 -12.47 7.25 18.66
CA LYS A 235 -13.65 8.00 19.03
C LYS A 235 -13.29 9.42 19.47
N ALA A 236 -14.00 10.41 18.92
CA ALA A 236 -13.91 11.78 19.39
C ALA A 236 -14.48 11.89 20.82
N SER A 237 -13.69 12.42 21.74
CA SER A 237 -14.18 12.87 23.04
C SER A 237 -14.91 14.20 22.85
N LYS A 238 -16.13 14.29 23.35
CA LYS A 238 -16.95 15.52 23.31
C LYS A 238 -16.30 16.63 24.12
#